data_d082137c3470202a887b7413bde76c8e
#
_entry.id   d082137c3470202a887b7413bde76c8e
#
_cell.length_a   1.000
_cell.length_b   1.000
_cell.length_c   1.000
_cell.angle_alpha   90.00
_cell.angle_beta   90.00
_cell.angle_gamma   90.00
#
_symmetry.space_group_name_H-M   'P 1'
#
loop_
_entity.id
_entity.type
_entity.pdbx_description
1 polymer ?
#
loop_
_entity_poly.entity_id
_entity_poly.type
_entity_poly.pdbx_seq_one_letter_code
_entity_poly.pdbx_strand_id
1 'polypeptide(L)'
;MIIDGHAWNRWQLENPAEAAQYPAEGPADPEFDVLALTRADGNLKAVVYNFACHAANTRAPLISADYPGDVEKYVQQQLGYDVTTLFLTGACGDINPIYSVRRDLFEDRLGGEIVRCLGQLEPITKPSLSIECREFQMPGREQPEFKEAEVARNWPAQLEHYRKTFDDMKKREKPAYQYFITGIRIGDDFAIITNANELFCSIGMSIKSHSPFKHTIIAEQTNGAHGYVPTAKAFEGGSYETWFGEHSYLSTQAGEIIEHESLDLLNRIKRVP
;
A
#
# COMPACT_ATOMS: atom_id res chain seq x y z
N MET A 1 0.26 16.09 -3.79
CA MET A 1 0.57 17.52 -3.54
C MET A 1 -0.67 18.35 -3.69
N ILE A 2 -0.70 19.51 -3.02
CA ILE A 2 -1.85 20.43 -3.09
C ILE A 2 -1.47 21.66 -3.91
N ILE A 3 -2.25 21.95 -4.95
CA ILE A 3 -2.11 23.14 -5.81
C ILE A 3 -3.48 23.84 -5.84
N ASP A 4 -3.53 25.11 -5.42
CA ASP A 4 -4.75 25.94 -5.36
C ASP A 4 -5.93 25.25 -4.63
N GLY A 5 -5.63 24.53 -3.54
CA GLY A 5 -6.60 23.83 -2.72
C GLY A 5 -7.09 22.47 -3.28
N HIS A 6 -6.50 22.01 -4.38
CA HIS A 6 -6.85 20.72 -5.01
C HIS A 6 -5.68 19.74 -4.96
N ALA A 7 -6.01 18.45 -4.80
CA ALA A 7 -5.02 17.39 -4.86
C ALA A 7 -4.62 17.08 -6.32
N TRP A 8 -3.32 16.96 -6.51
CA TRP A 8 -2.69 16.63 -7.78
C TRP A 8 -1.67 15.52 -7.58
N ASN A 9 -1.61 14.59 -8.52
CA ASN A 9 -0.54 13.62 -8.55
C ASN A 9 0.75 14.26 -9.07
N ARG A 10 1.87 13.95 -8.41
CA ARG A 10 3.18 14.54 -8.74
C ARG A 10 3.61 14.25 -10.18
N TRP A 11 3.25 13.09 -10.70
CA TRP A 11 3.58 12.67 -12.07
C TRP A 11 2.75 13.38 -13.15
N GLN A 12 1.72 14.15 -12.79
CA GLN A 12 0.95 14.97 -13.71
C GLN A 12 1.69 16.27 -14.10
N LEU A 13 2.74 16.65 -13.35
CA LEU A 13 3.56 17.80 -13.71
C LEU A 13 4.55 17.42 -14.81
N GLU A 14 4.70 18.30 -15.81
CA GLU A 14 5.68 18.15 -16.88
C GLU A 14 7.11 18.15 -16.35
N ASN A 15 7.37 18.95 -15.32
CA ASN A 15 8.65 19.02 -14.65
C ASN A 15 8.52 18.53 -13.20
N PRO A 16 8.99 17.30 -12.87
CA PRO A 16 8.93 16.77 -11.52
C PRO A 16 9.64 17.62 -10.46
N ALA A 17 10.61 18.47 -10.84
CA ALA A 17 11.26 19.38 -9.91
C ALA A 17 10.32 20.48 -9.39
N GLU A 18 9.30 20.84 -10.15
CA GLU A 18 8.27 21.79 -9.72
C GLU A 18 7.44 21.24 -8.57
N ALA A 19 7.25 19.91 -8.51
CA ALA A 19 6.50 19.28 -7.44
C ALA A 19 7.07 19.57 -6.04
N ALA A 20 8.38 19.84 -5.94
CA ALA A 20 9.02 20.19 -4.67
C ALA A 20 8.58 21.56 -4.13
N GLN A 21 7.94 22.39 -4.96
CA GLN A 21 7.45 23.71 -4.57
C GLN A 21 6.07 23.66 -3.90
N TYR A 22 5.37 22.53 -4.02
CA TYR A 22 4.04 22.34 -3.47
C TYR A 22 4.06 21.42 -2.24
N PRO A 23 3.23 21.70 -1.21
CA PRO A 23 3.14 20.85 -0.05
C PRO A 23 2.61 19.45 -0.43
N ALA A 24 3.15 18.43 0.23
CA ALA A 24 2.56 17.11 0.17
C ALA A 24 1.15 17.13 0.79
N GLU A 25 0.24 16.33 0.25
CA GLU A 25 -1.10 16.16 0.80
C GLU A 25 -1.09 15.36 2.11
N GLY A 26 -0.29 14.31 2.14
CA GLY A 26 -0.16 13.40 3.27
C GLY A 26 1.29 13.00 3.54
N PRO A 27 1.50 12.23 4.62
CA PRO A 27 2.82 11.69 4.95
C PRO A 27 3.21 10.56 4.01
N ALA A 28 4.50 10.26 3.95
CA ALA A 28 5.03 9.00 3.45
C ALA A 28 5.51 8.16 4.63
N ASP A 29 5.24 6.85 4.61
CA ASP A 29 5.73 5.92 5.62
C ASP A 29 7.23 5.66 5.41
N PRO A 30 8.10 6.05 6.35
CA PRO A 30 9.54 5.83 6.23
C PRO A 30 9.97 4.42 6.64
N GLU A 31 9.07 3.60 7.19
CA GLU A 31 9.42 2.26 7.66
C GLU A 31 9.74 1.32 6.49
N PHE A 32 10.75 0.51 6.72
CA PHE A 32 11.18 -0.55 5.83
C PHE A 32 11.35 -1.83 6.65
N ASP A 33 10.36 -2.72 6.57
CA ASP A 33 10.37 -3.93 7.36
C ASP A 33 11.05 -5.08 6.61
N VAL A 34 11.87 -5.85 7.33
CA VAL A 34 12.57 -7.03 6.82
C VAL A 34 12.38 -8.21 7.77
N LEU A 35 11.76 -9.28 7.27
CA LEU A 35 11.63 -10.55 7.95
C LEU A 35 12.49 -11.60 7.23
N ALA A 36 13.53 -12.11 7.90
CA ALA A 36 14.39 -13.15 7.37
C ALA A 36 13.96 -14.54 7.85
N LEU A 37 13.89 -15.47 6.93
CA LEU A 37 13.61 -16.87 7.19
C LEU A 37 14.91 -17.67 7.03
N THR A 38 15.40 -18.27 8.11
CA THR A 38 16.62 -19.06 8.10
C THR A 38 16.32 -20.55 8.21
N ARG A 39 17.21 -21.39 7.66
CA ARG A 39 17.20 -22.84 7.86
C ARG A 39 17.74 -23.19 9.25
N ALA A 40 17.56 -24.44 9.65
CA ALA A 40 18.10 -24.94 10.92
C ALA A 40 19.64 -24.86 11.01
N ASP A 41 20.33 -24.85 9.88
CA ASP A 41 21.78 -24.69 9.78
C ASP A 41 22.24 -23.21 9.84
N GLY A 42 21.30 -22.27 10.00
CA GLY A 42 21.55 -20.83 10.04
C GLY A 42 21.62 -20.13 8.69
N ASN A 43 21.57 -20.88 7.58
CA ASN A 43 21.60 -20.30 6.24
C ASN A 43 20.28 -19.58 5.92
N LEU A 44 20.37 -18.41 5.32
CA LEU A 44 19.22 -17.64 4.89
C LEU A 44 18.45 -18.41 3.79
N LYS A 45 17.14 -18.56 3.96
CA LYS A 45 16.24 -19.23 3.02
C LYS A 45 15.46 -18.22 2.17
N ALA A 46 14.91 -17.23 2.83
CA ALA A 46 14.12 -16.21 2.18
C ALA A 46 14.12 -14.90 2.98
N VAL A 47 13.81 -13.82 2.30
CA VAL A 47 13.56 -12.50 2.90
C VAL A 47 12.18 -12.05 2.47
N VAL A 48 11.34 -11.68 3.43
CA VAL A 48 10.11 -10.92 3.19
C VAL A 48 10.40 -9.46 3.54
N TYR A 49 10.08 -8.54 2.65
CA TYR A 49 10.24 -7.13 2.95
C TYR A 49 8.96 -6.35 2.60
N ASN A 50 8.74 -5.26 3.31
CA ASN A 50 7.58 -4.38 3.14
C ASN A 50 8.06 -2.95 2.92
N PHE A 51 7.44 -2.29 1.97
CA PHE A 51 7.69 -0.88 1.69
C PHE A 51 6.44 -0.23 1.10
N ALA A 52 6.09 0.97 1.60
CA ALA A 52 4.90 1.70 1.19
C ALA A 52 5.18 2.55 -0.06
N CYS A 53 5.21 1.90 -1.24
CA CYS A 53 5.38 2.58 -2.52
C CYS A 53 4.87 1.70 -3.66
N HIS A 54 4.10 2.30 -4.57
CA HIS A 54 3.66 1.60 -5.78
C HIS A 54 4.83 1.06 -6.60
N ALA A 55 4.74 -0.20 -7.06
CA ALA A 55 5.67 -0.80 -8.03
C ALA A 55 5.35 -0.29 -9.44
N ALA A 56 5.57 1.00 -9.66
CA ALA A 56 5.22 1.72 -10.88
C ALA A 56 6.38 2.58 -11.42
N ASN A 57 7.63 2.12 -11.23
CA ASN A 57 8.83 2.82 -11.68
C ASN A 57 9.20 2.51 -13.14
N THR A 58 8.68 1.40 -13.70
CA THR A 58 8.90 1.01 -15.09
C THR A 58 7.81 1.59 -15.99
N ARG A 59 8.20 2.45 -16.95
CA ARG A 59 7.27 3.06 -17.92
C ARG A 59 7.29 2.42 -19.32
N ALA A 60 8.07 1.37 -19.50
CA ALA A 60 8.13 0.67 -20.78
C ALA A 60 6.85 -0.18 -20.98
N PRO A 61 6.34 -0.34 -22.23
CA PRO A 61 5.20 -1.19 -22.53
C PRO A 61 5.59 -2.69 -22.52
N LEU A 62 6.23 -3.13 -21.44
CA LEU A 62 6.75 -4.48 -21.26
C LEU A 62 6.24 -5.04 -19.92
N ILE A 63 6.10 -6.36 -19.87
CA ILE A 63 5.85 -7.05 -18.60
C ILE A 63 7.14 -6.99 -17.77
N SER A 64 7.04 -6.48 -16.56
CA SER A 64 8.18 -6.29 -15.66
C SER A 64 7.73 -6.56 -14.21
N ALA A 65 8.64 -7.10 -13.39
CA ALA A 65 8.47 -7.17 -11.94
C ALA A 65 8.75 -5.82 -11.25
N ASP A 66 9.02 -4.77 -12.03
CA ASP A 66 9.38 -3.43 -11.57
C ASP A 66 10.53 -3.46 -10.54
N TYR A 67 10.63 -2.47 -9.64
CA TYR A 67 11.71 -2.43 -8.66
C TYR A 67 11.78 -3.66 -7.73
N PRO A 68 10.68 -4.34 -7.35
CA PRO A 68 10.80 -5.54 -6.52
C PRO A 68 11.65 -6.64 -7.15
N GLY A 69 11.53 -6.84 -8.48
CA GLY A 69 12.37 -7.81 -9.18
C GLY A 69 13.83 -7.38 -9.31
N ASP A 70 14.09 -6.08 -9.37
CA ASP A 70 15.46 -5.58 -9.42
C ASP A 70 16.13 -5.65 -8.04
N VAL A 71 15.37 -5.38 -6.96
CA VAL A 71 15.78 -5.57 -5.57
C VAL A 71 16.18 -7.04 -5.31
N GLU A 72 15.39 -8.01 -5.81
CA GLU A 72 15.73 -9.43 -5.68
C GLU A 72 17.09 -9.74 -6.30
N LYS A 73 17.30 -9.30 -7.55
CA LYS A 73 18.58 -9.51 -8.25
C LYS A 73 19.75 -8.89 -7.50
N TYR A 74 19.56 -7.66 -7.00
CA TYR A 74 20.57 -6.97 -6.21
C TYR A 74 20.95 -7.76 -4.96
N VAL A 75 19.95 -8.20 -4.17
CA VAL A 75 20.18 -8.98 -2.95
C VAL A 75 20.92 -10.30 -3.25
N GLN A 76 20.51 -11.03 -4.28
CA GLN A 76 21.18 -12.26 -4.71
C GLN A 76 22.65 -12.01 -5.12
N GLN A 77 22.91 -10.94 -5.85
CA GLN A 77 24.26 -10.55 -6.24
C GLN A 77 25.15 -10.22 -5.04
N GLN A 78 24.60 -9.48 -4.06
CA GLN A 78 25.36 -9.10 -2.86
C GLN A 78 25.65 -10.29 -1.94
N LEU A 79 24.74 -11.24 -1.86
CA LEU A 79 24.89 -12.45 -1.04
C LEU A 79 25.74 -13.54 -1.73
N GLY A 80 25.82 -13.50 -3.05
CA GLY A 80 26.57 -14.48 -3.85
C GLY A 80 25.88 -15.86 -3.97
N TYR A 81 24.59 -15.95 -3.63
CA TYR A 81 23.76 -17.14 -3.78
C TYR A 81 22.28 -16.81 -3.93
N ASP A 82 21.51 -17.76 -4.44
CA ASP A 82 20.07 -17.61 -4.63
C ASP A 82 19.35 -17.57 -3.28
N VAL A 83 18.67 -16.45 -3.02
CA VAL A 83 17.74 -16.28 -1.91
C VAL A 83 16.40 -15.77 -2.47
N THR A 84 15.30 -16.34 -1.99
CA THR A 84 13.98 -15.87 -2.40
C THR A 84 13.66 -14.55 -1.69
N THR A 85 13.35 -13.51 -2.43
CA THR A 85 12.79 -12.28 -1.87
C THR A 85 11.30 -12.20 -2.17
N LEU A 86 10.51 -11.83 -1.16
CA LEU A 86 9.07 -11.64 -1.26
C LEU A 86 8.75 -10.20 -0.87
N PHE A 87 8.23 -9.44 -1.82
CA PHE A 87 7.77 -8.08 -1.59
C PHE A 87 6.30 -8.10 -1.15
N LEU A 88 6.01 -7.40 -0.06
CA LEU A 88 4.66 -7.06 0.37
C LEU A 88 4.47 -5.56 0.20
N THR A 89 3.53 -5.15 -0.63
CA THR A 89 3.23 -3.73 -0.83
C THR A 89 2.64 -3.17 0.45
N GLY A 90 3.27 -2.13 1.00
CA GLY A 90 2.76 -1.37 2.14
C GLY A 90 1.63 -0.43 1.73
N ALA A 91 0.94 0.19 2.69
CA ALA A 91 -0.12 1.15 2.42
C ALA A 91 0.42 2.35 1.62
N CYS A 92 0.12 2.38 0.33
CA CYS A 92 0.70 3.33 -0.61
C CYS A 92 -0.29 3.86 -1.65
N GLY A 93 -1.60 3.82 -1.39
CA GLY A 93 -2.61 4.32 -2.32
C GLY A 93 -2.38 5.75 -2.82
N ASP A 94 -1.71 6.58 -2.02
CA ASP A 94 -1.31 7.95 -2.33
C ASP A 94 0.20 8.14 -2.52
N ILE A 95 0.99 7.06 -2.60
CA ILE A 95 2.46 7.10 -2.67
C ILE A 95 2.98 6.48 -3.98
N ASN A 96 3.56 7.32 -4.81
CA ASN A 96 4.21 6.90 -6.05
C ASN A 96 5.74 7.12 -5.99
N PRO A 97 6.52 6.31 -6.74
CA PRO A 97 7.94 6.57 -6.89
C PRO A 97 8.17 7.95 -7.52
N ILE A 98 9.29 8.58 -7.18
CA ILE A 98 9.73 9.80 -7.86
C ILE A 98 10.35 9.40 -9.19
N TYR A 99 9.61 9.52 -10.27
CA TYR A 99 10.01 9.09 -11.62
C TYR A 99 11.25 9.80 -12.20
N SER A 100 11.72 10.88 -11.57
CA SER A 100 12.97 11.54 -11.93
C SER A 100 14.21 10.89 -11.31
N VAL A 101 14.02 9.98 -10.36
CA VAL A 101 15.11 9.20 -9.78
C VAL A 101 15.45 8.05 -10.73
N ARG A 102 16.71 7.86 -10.99
CA ARG A 102 17.21 6.73 -11.78
C ARG A 102 16.74 5.42 -11.14
N ARG A 103 16.25 4.49 -11.96
CA ARG A 103 15.72 3.19 -11.51
C ARG A 103 16.77 2.39 -10.73
N ASP A 104 18.01 2.38 -11.22
CA ASP A 104 19.15 1.71 -10.58
C ASP A 104 19.43 2.23 -9.15
N LEU A 105 19.17 3.51 -8.86
CA LEU A 105 19.30 4.03 -7.51
C LEU A 105 18.21 3.53 -6.56
N PHE A 106 17.04 3.16 -7.09
CA PHE A 106 15.94 2.65 -6.27
C PHE A 106 16.25 1.23 -5.79
N GLU A 107 16.69 0.35 -6.70
CA GLU A 107 17.10 -1.02 -6.37
C GLU A 107 18.32 -1.06 -5.44
N ASP A 108 19.35 -0.24 -5.71
CA ASP A 108 20.53 -0.13 -4.88
C ASP A 108 20.20 0.30 -3.44
N ARG A 109 19.29 1.25 -3.27
CA ARG A 109 18.88 1.73 -1.95
C ARG A 109 18.06 0.69 -1.19
N LEU A 110 17.01 0.13 -1.80
CA LEU A 110 16.16 -0.85 -1.12
C LEU A 110 16.87 -2.18 -0.94
N GLY A 111 17.57 -2.68 -1.95
CA GLY A 111 18.36 -3.90 -1.86
C GLY A 111 19.53 -3.75 -0.87
N GLY A 112 20.19 -2.61 -0.88
CA GLY A 112 21.25 -2.27 0.09
C GLY A 112 20.71 -2.21 1.51
N GLU A 113 19.51 -1.68 1.72
CA GLU A 113 18.86 -1.65 3.02
C GLU A 113 18.51 -3.07 3.52
N ILE A 114 18.04 -3.96 2.64
CA ILE A 114 17.85 -5.38 3.01
C ILE A 114 19.16 -5.98 3.49
N VAL A 115 20.24 -5.85 2.71
CA VAL A 115 21.56 -6.41 3.08
C VAL A 115 22.05 -5.83 4.41
N ARG A 116 21.85 -4.53 4.64
CA ARG A 116 22.18 -3.88 5.91
C ARG A 116 21.36 -4.47 7.07
N CYS A 117 20.06 -4.63 6.91
CA CYS A 117 19.16 -5.22 7.90
C CYS A 117 19.56 -6.66 8.26
N LEU A 118 19.98 -7.46 7.27
CA LEU A 118 20.43 -8.85 7.51
C LEU A 118 21.60 -8.94 8.49
N GLY A 119 22.41 -7.89 8.62
CA GLY A 119 23.49 -7.79 9.62
C GLY A 119 23.02 -7.39 11.02
N GLN A 120 21.76 -7.06 11.24
CA GLN A 120 21.22 -6.48 12.48
C GLN A 120 19.89 -7.14 12.92
N LEU A 121 19.61 -8.35 12.44
CA LEU A 121 18.36 -9.04 12.73
C LEU A 121 18.26 -9.43 14.22
N GLU A 122 17.07 -9.21 14.78
CA GLU A 122 16.70 -9.75 16.08
C GLU A 122 15.97 -11.10 15.89
N PRO A 123 16.40 -12.20 16.54
CA PRO A 123 15.75 -13.49 16.36
C PRO A 123 14.39 -13.54 17.05
N ILE A 124 13.37 -14.07 16.35
CA ILE A 124 12.10 -14.43 16.96
C ILE A 124 12.30 -15.75 17.73
N THR A 125 12.45 -15.64 19.05
CA THR A 125 12.89 -16.75 19.93
C THR A 125 11.85 -17.84 20.12
N LYS A 126 10.58 -17.53 19.91
CA LYS A 126 9.45 -18.48 20.02
C LYS A 126 8.53 -18.31 18.81
N PRO A 127 8.93 -18.80 17.65
CA PRO A 127 8.16 -18.61 16.42
C PRO A 127 6.88 -19.45 16.43
N SER A 128 5.82 -18.94 17.06
CA SER A 128 4.47 -19.48 16.92
C SER A 128 3.78 -18.75 15.76
N LEU A 129 3.00 -19.47 14.98
CA LEU A 129 2.21 -18.91 13.89
C LEU A 129 0.73 -19.00 14.24
N SER A 130 0.03 -17.87 14.18
CA SER A 130 -1.42 -17.80 14.28
C SER A 130 -1.98 -16.98 13.14
N ILE A 131 -3.05 -17.47 12.53
CA ILE A 131 -3.73 -16.80 11.40
C ILE A 131 -5.21 -16.72 11.72
N GLU A 132 -5.77 -15.54 11.61
CA GLU A 132 -7.21 -15.32 11.74
C GLU A 132 -7.70 -14.44 10.59
N CYS A 133 -8.79 -14.87 9.94
CA CYS A 133 -9.48 -14.09 8.91
C CYS A 133 -10.75 -13.48 9.50
N ARG A 134 -10.99 -12.21 9.21
CA ARG A 134 -12.22 -11.51 9.55
C ARG A 134 -12.96 -11.09 8.29
N GLU A 135 -14.22 -11.45 8.25
CA GLU A 135 -15.17 -11.06 7.22
C GLU A 135 -16.16 -10.04 7.76
N PHE A 136 -16.44 -8.98 7.00
CA PHE A 136 -17.45 -7.98 7.34
C PHE A 136 -18.02 -7.30 6.09
N GLN A 137 -19.10 -6.54 6.29
CA GLN A 137 -19.71 -5.76 5.22
C GLN A 137 -19.13 -4.34 5.21
N MET A 138 -18.45 -4.00 4.12
CA MET A 138 -17.90 -2.67 3.90
C MET A 138 -18.94 -1.81 3.18
N PRO A 139 -19.39 -0.67 3.74
CA PRO A 139 -20.35 0.19 3.07
C PRO A 139 -19.85 0.70 1.72
N GLY A 140 -20.74 0.75 0.74
CA GLY A 140 -20.54 1.45 -0.52
C GLY A 140 -20.63 2.96 -0.34
N ARG A 141 -20.24 3.71 -1.37
CA ARG A 141 -20.34 5.17 -1.37
C ARG A 141 -21.80 5.60 -1.50
N GLU A 142 -22.25 6.42 -0.54
CA GLU A 142 -23.60 6.99 -0.58
C GLU A 142 -23.69 8.13 -1.58
N GLN A 143 -24.76 8.11 -2.41
CA GLN A 143 -25.12 9.16 -3.36
C GLN A 143 -23.91 9.70 -4.18
N PRO A 144 -23.17 8.83 -4.89
CA PRO A 144 -22.01 9.28 -5.63
C PRO A 144 -22.41 10.22 -6.78
N GLU A 145 -21.62 11.28 -6.95
CA GLU A 145 -21.75 12.28 -8.01
C GLU A 145 -20.56 12.24 -8.95
N PHE A 146 -20.81 12.44 -10.25
CA PHE A 146 -19.72 12.58 -11.21
C PHE A 146 -19.09 13.97 -11.12
N LYS A 147 -17.80 14.02 -10.83
CA LYS A 147 -17.02 15.25 -10.63
C LYS A 147 -16.51 15.81 -11.97
N GLU A 148 -17.41 16.09 -12.92
CA GLU A 148 -17.08 16.46 -14.30
C GLU A 148 -16.07 17.61 -14.41
N ALA A 149 -16.30 18.71 -13.68
CA ALA A 149 -15.41 19.87 -13.73
C ALA A 149 -14.00 19.57 -13.21
N GLU A 150 -13.90 18.72 -12.21
CA GLU A 150 -12.63 18.30 -11.63
C GLU A 150 -11.89 17.33 -12.59
N VAL A 151 -12.59 16.35 -13.13
CA VAL A 151 -12.02 15.41 -14.13
C VAL A 151 -11.55 16.17 -15.37
N ALA A 152 -12.36 17.11 -15.88
CA ALA A 152 -12.01 17.93 -17.04
C ALA A 152 -10.79 18.81 -16.78
N ARG A 153 -10.60 19.32 -15.56
CA ARG A 153 -9.44 20.09 -15.17
C ARG A 153 -8.18 19.24 -15.09
N ASN A 154 -8.26 18.08 -14.40
CA ASN A 154 -7.09 17.25 -14.09
C ASN A 154 -6.70 16.34 -15.26
N TRP A 155 -7.70 15.80 -15.97
CA TRP A 155 -7.52 14.77 -17.01
C TRP A 155 -8.46 14.97 -18.19
N PRO A 156 -8.39 16.08 -18.90
CA PRO A 156 -9.35 16.43 -19.97
C PRO A 156 -9.43 15.36 -21.06
N ALA A 157 -8.30 14.74 -21.42
CA ALA A 157 -8.25 13.68 -22.44
C ALA A 157 -8.94 12.38 -22.00
N GLN A 158 -9.23 12.21 -20.72
CA GLN A 158 -9.84 10.99 -20.15
C GLN A 158 -11.25 11.24 -19.58
N LEU A 159 -11.82 12.41 -19.81
CA LEU A 159 -13.13 12.78 -19.28
C LEU A 159 -14.21 11.75 -19.63
N GLU A 160 -14.28 11.32 -20.89
CA GLU A 160 -15.25 10.34 -21.37
C GLU A 160 -15.02 8.95 -20.74
N HIS A 161 -13.76 8.57 -20.55
CA HIS A 161 -13.40 7.33 -19.86
C HIS A 161 -13.91 7.32 -18.42
N TYR A 162 -13.63 8.38 -17.66
CA TYR A 162 -14.09 8.48 -16.25
C TYR A 162 -15.61 8.59 -16.14
N ARG A 163 -16.27 9.26 -17.09
CA ARG A 163 -17.75 9.27 -17.16
C ARG A 163 -18.30 7.87 -17.34
N LYS A 164 -17.76 7.12 -18.30
CA LYS A 164 -18.17 5.74 -18.55
C LYS A 164 -17.93 4.85 -17.31
N THR A 165 -16.76 4.98 -16.67
CA THR A 165 -16.45 4.23 -15.46
C THR A 165 -17.41 4.54 -14.31
N PHE A 166 -17.80 5.81 -14.15
CA PHE A 166 -18.81 6.24 -13.20
C PHE A 166 -20.18 5.59 -13.51
N ASP A 167 -20.65 5.71 -14.76
CA ASP A 167 -21.96 5.18 -15.18
C ASP A 167 -22.04 3.65 -15.04
N ASP A 168 -20.97 2.95 -15.38
CA ASP A 168 -20.89 1.49 -15.27
C ASP A 168 -20.83 1.04 -13.81
N MET A 169 -20.14 1.76 -12.95
CA MET A 169 -20.10 1.46 -11.53
C MET A 169 -21.43 1.81 -10.84
N LYS A 170 -22.07 2.92 -11.24
CA LYS A 170 -23.38 3.33 -10.74
C LYS A 170 -24.47 2.27 -10.98
N LYS A 171 -24.40 1.56 -12.10
CA LYS A 171 -25.31 0.42 -12.41
C LYS A 171 -25.07 -0.80 -11.53
N ARG A 172 -23.86 -0.95 -10.99
CA ARG A 172 -23.39 -2.10 -10.20
C ARG A 172 -23.20 -1.77 -8.72
N GLU A 173 -23.48 -0.52 -8.33
CA GLU A 173 -23.30 -0.11 -6.93
C GLU A 173 -24.16 -0.97 -5.99
N LYS A 174 -23.61 -1.22 -4.81
CA LYS A 174 -24.26 -1.95 -3.74
C LYS A 174 -24.20 -1.13 -2.46
N PRO A 175 -25.19 -1.30 -1.55
CA PRO A 175 -25.14 -0.63 -0.25
C PRO A 175 -23.93 -1.09 0.60
N ALA A 176 -23.47 -2.33 0.37
CA ALA A 176 -22.28 -2.87 1.02
C ALA A 176 -21.61 -3.96 0.17
N TYR A 177 -20.35 -4.15 0.41
CA TYR A 177 -19.48 -5.14 -0.24
C TYR A 177 -18.87 -6.06 0.79
N GLN A 178 -18.78 -7.35 0.46
CA GLN A 178 -18.10 -8.33 1.30
C GLN A 178 -16.60 -7.98 1.34
N TYR A 179 -16.05 -7.89 2.53
CA TYR A 179 -14.68 -7.48 2.76
C TYR A 179 -13.98 -8.43 3.70
N PHE A 180 -12.69 -8.68 3.44
CA PHE A 180 -11.87 -9.61 4.22
C PHE A 180 -10.56 -8.94 4.63
N ILE A 181 -10.17 -9.16 5.86
CA ILE A 181 -8.83 -8.89 6.36
C ILE A 181 -8.28 -10.16 7.00
N THR A 182 -6.98 -10.37 6.91
CA THR A 182 -6.30 -11.49 7.55
C THR A 182 -5.18 -10.97 8.43
N GLY A 183 -5.21 -11.34 9.69
CA GLY A 183 -4.13 -11.11 10.65
C GLY A 183 -3.26 -12.34 10.75
N ILE A 184 -1.96 -12.18 10.62
CA ILE A 184 -0.95 -13.22 10.78
C ILE A 184 -0.03 -12.78 11.92
N ARG A 185 0.04 -13.57 13.01
CA ARG A 185 0.98 -13.37 14.11
C ARG A 185 2.18 -14.31 13.92
N ILE A 186 3.38 -13.80 14.10
CA ILE A 186 4.62 -14.57 14.10
C ILE A 186 5.35 -14.28 15.41
N GLY A 187 5.33 -15.24 16.34
CA GLY A 187 5.81 -15.01 17.70
C GLY A 187 4.99 -13.98 18.46
N ASP A 188 5.60 -13.30 19.41
CA ASP A 188 4.90 -12.34 20.27
C ASP A 188 4.95 -10.90 19.74
N ASP A 189 5.93 -10.57 18.89
CA ASP A 189 6.25 -9.19 18.55
C ASP A 189 5.96 -8.81 17.10
N PHE A 190 5.67 -9.77 16.22
CA PHE A 190 5.53 -9.52 14.79
C PHE A 190 4.14 -9.89 14.27
N ALA A 191 3.54 -9.00 13.49
CA ALA A 191 2.27 -9.25 12.81
C ALA A 191 2.27 -8.75 11.37
N ILE A 192 1.46 -9.40 10.54
CA ILE A 192 1.08 -8.91 9.21
C ILE A 192 -0.43 -8.78 9.19
N ILE A 193 -0.94 -7.65 8.70
CA ILE A 193 -2.36 -7.42 8.44
C ILE A 193 -2.58 -7.18 6.96
N THR A 194 -3.49 -7.93 6.33
CA THR A 194 -3.77 -7.82 4.90
C THR A 194 -4.94 -6.91 4.64
N ASN A 195 -4.94 -6.23 3.49
CA ASN A 195 -6.05 -5.41 3.00
C ASN A 195 -6.24 -5.61 1.49
N ALA A 196 -7.49 -5.63 1.06
CA ALA A 196 -7.87 -5.83 -0.34
C ALA A 196 -7.96 -4.51 -1.13
N ASN A 197 -7.28 -3.47 -0.67
CA ASN A 197 -7.36 -2.09 -1.20
C ASN A 197 -5.98 -1.51 -1.43
N GLU A 198 -6.00 -0.35 -2.09
CA GLU A 198 -4.91 0.62 -2.14
C GLU A 198 -5.18 1.67 -1.05
N LEU A 199 -4.69 1.38 0.18
CA LEU A 199 -4.87 2.26 1.33
C LEU A 199 -4.01 3.51 1.22
N PHE A 200 -4.56 4.67 1.55
CA PHE A 200 -3.73 5.86 1.76
C PHE A 200 -2.75 5.63 2.91
N CYS A 201 -1.54 6.11 2.72
CA CYS A 201 -0.38 5.83 3.58
C CYS A 201 -0.65 6.16 5.05
N SER A 202 -1.33 7.28 5.33
CA SER A 202 -1.66 7.68 6.70
C SER A 202 -2.54 6.69 7.44
N ILE A 203 -3.42 5.95 6.74
CA ILE A 203 -4.26 4.90 7.37
C ILE A 203 -3.37 3.73 7.80
N GLY A 204 -2.46 3.28 6.93
CA GLY A 204 -1.50 2.24 7.28
C GLY A 204 -0.58 2.63 8.44
N MET A 205 -0.07 3.87 8.43
CA MET A 205 0.73 4.41 9.54
C MET A 205 -0.06 4.44 10.86
N SER A 206 -1.35 4.80 10.80
CA SER A 206 -2.22 4.78 11.99
C SER A 206 -2.39 3.37 12.54
N ILE A 207 -2.68 2.38 11.69
CA ILE A 207 -2.77 0.97 12.10
C ILE A 207 -1.46 0.51 12.76
N LYS A 208 -0.31 0.80 12.16
CA LYS A 208 1.01 0.44 12.70
C LYS A 208 1.26 1.07 14.07
N SER A 209 0.98 2.37 14.22
CA SER A 209 1.21 3.12 15.47
C SER A 209 0.33 2.69 16.66
N HIS A 210 -0.86 2.16 16.38
CA HIS A 210 -1.80 1.67 17.40
C HIS A 210 -1.79 0.14 17.56
N SER A 211 -0.95 -0.56 16.79
CA SER A 211 -0.83 -2.01 16.87
C SER A 211 -0.31 -2.47 18.24
N PRO A 212 -0.81 -3.59 18.79
CA PRO A 212 -0.26 -4.19 20.01
C PRO A 212 1.07 -4.94 19.78
N PHE A 213 1.53 -5.03 18.54
CA PHE A 213 2.79 -5.69 18.16
C PHE A 213 3.92 -4.67 18.04
N LYS A 214 5.14 -5.09 18.34
CA LYS A 214 6.33 -4.26 18.16
C LYS A 214 6.58 -3.93 16.67
N HIS A 215 6.29 -4.90 15.80
CA HIS A 215 6.42 -4.78 14.36
C HIS A 215 5.13 -5.20 13.69
N THR A 216 4.60 -4.36 12.82
CA THR A 216 3.35 -4.63 12.08
C THR A 216 3.51 -4.27 10.62
N ILE A 217 3.45 -5.26 9.75
CA ILE A 217 3.43 -5.06 8.30
C ILE A 217 1.98 -4.88 7.85
N ILE A 218 1.73 -3.87 7.03
CA ILE A 218 0.52 -3.75 6.22
C ILE A 218 0.81 -4.38 4.85
N ALA A 219 0.02 -5.37 4.44
CA ALA A 219 0.08 -5.94 3.10
C ALA A 219 -1.21 -5.56 2.35
N GLU A 220 -1.12 -4.53 1.51
CA GLU A 220 -2.27 -4.10 0.70
C GLU A 220 -2.42 -4.93 -0.59
N GLN A 221 -3.52 -4.73 -1.32
CA GLN A 221 -3.88 -5.46 -2.55
C GLN A 221 -3.86 -6.99 -2.38
N THR A 222 -4.17 -7.45 -1.17
CA THR A 222 -4.13 -8.86 -0.79
C THR A 222 -5.54 -9.43 -0.62
N ASN A 223 -5.80 -10.59 -1.24
CA ASN A 223 -7.08 -11.31 -1.17
C ASN A 223 -8.29 -10.57 -1.79
N GLY A 224 -8.05 -9.61 -2.67
CA GLY A 224 -9.09 -8.86 -3.36
C GLY A 224 -8.55 -7.61 -4.03
N ALA A 225 -9.45 -6.86 -4.68
CA ALA A 225 -9.15 -5.59 -5.33
C ALA A 225 -10.39 -4.69 -5.26
N HIS A 226 -10.52 -3.90 -4.21
CA HIS A 226 -11.63 -2.96 -4.02
C HIS A 226 -11.25 -1.51 -4.37
N GLY A 227 -10.08 -1.30 -5.00
CA GLY A 227 -9.58 0.01 -5.39
C GLY A 227 -9.08 0.86 -4.23
N TYR A 228 -9.05 2.16 -4.43
CA TYR A 228 -8.49 3.11 -3.46
C TYR A 228 -9.36 3.28 -2.22
N VAL A 229 -8.71 3.45 -1.09
CA VAL A 229 -9.30 3.88 0.17
C VAL A 229 -8.59 5.16 0.65
N PRO A 230 -9.07 6.33 0.16
CA PRO A 230 -8.61 7.61 0.65
C PRO A 230 -9.02 7.85 2.10
N THR A 231 -8.32 8.78 2.77
CA THR A 231 -8.81 9.33 4.04
C THR A 231 -10.08 10.15 3.82
N ALA A 232 -10.92 10.31 4.83
CA ALA A 232 -12.09 11.19 4.75
C ALA A 232 -11.72 12.62 4.32
N LYS A 233 -10.58 13.13 4.78
CA LYS A 233 -10.06 14.44 4.40
C LYS A 233 -9.65 14.54 2.93
N ALA A 234 -9.13 13.49 2.33
CA ALA A 234 -8.68 13.51 0.94
C ALA A 234 -9.84 13.75 -0.05
N PHE A 235 -11.07 13.38 0.31
CA PHE A 235 -12.24 13.68 -0.51
C PHE A 235 -12.51 15.18 -0.67
N GLU A 236 -12.02 16.03 0.23
CA GLU A 236 -12.12 17.50 0.11
C GLU A 236 -11.16 18.04 -0.95
N GLY A 237 -9.97 17.45 -1.06
CA GLY A 237 -8.96 17.81 -2.05
C GLY A 237 -9.22 17.27 -3.45
N GLY A 238 -9.97 16.17 -3.55
CA GLY A 238 -10.26 15.50 -4.82
C GLY A 238 -9.13 14.59 -5.30
N SER A 239 -8.93 14.53 -6.62
CA SER A 239 -8.06 13.62 -7.36
C SER A 239 -8.70 12.26 -7.65
N TYR A 240 -8.13 11.51 -8.62
CA TYR A 240 -8.78 10.33 -9.19
C TYR A 240 -9.03 9.21 -8.17
N GLU A 241 -8.23 9.12 -7.15
CA GLU A 241 -8.39 8.15 -6.06
C GLU A 241 -9.69 8.34 -5.28
N THR A 242 -10.27 9.56 -5.36
CA THR A 242 -11.53 9.91 -4.69
C THR A 242 -12.75 9.85 -5.60
N TRP A 243 -12.55 9.84 -6.93
CA TRP A 243 -13.66 9.83 -7.89
C TRP A 243 -14.37 8.49 -7.91
N PHE A 244 -15.70 8.53 -7.86
CA PHE A 244 -16.48 7.30 -7.89
C PHE A 244 -16.34 6.55 -9.22
N GLY A 245 -15.97 5.27 -9.14
CA GLY A 245 -15.75 4.39 -10.26
C GLY A 245 -15.26 3.02 -9.79
N GLU A 246 -14.87 2.16 -10.71
CA GLU A 246 -14.33 0.83 -10.38
C GLU A 246 -13.10 0.88 -9.47
N HIS A 247 -12.37 1.97 -9.53
CA HIS A 247 -11.15 2.20 -8.77
C HIS A 247 -11.37 2.86 -7.41
N SER A 248 -12.59 3.36 -7.09
CA SER A 248 -12.90 4.01 -5.80
C SER A 248 -14.41 4.07 -5.60
N TYR A 249 -14.99 3.10 -4.92
CA TYR A 249 -16.45 2.98 -4.75
C TYR A 249 -16.90 2.72 -3.31
N LEU A 250 -15.96 2.52 -2.41
CA LEU A 250 -16.28 2.32 -1.00
C LEU A 250 -16.66 3.64 -0.33
N SER A 251 -17.29 3.54 0.84
CA SER A 251 -17.66 4.69 1.66
C SER A 251 -16.49 5.62 1.93
N THR A 252 -16.76 6.91 2.07
CA THR A 252 -15.74 7.89 2.49
C THR A 252 -15.18 7.61 3.88
N GLN A 253 -15.85 6.76 4.67
CA GLN A 253 -15.42 6.29 5.99
C GLN A 253 -14.70 4.93 5.94
N ALA A 254 -14.46 4.37 4.74
CA ALA A 254 -13.87 3.04 4.61
C ALA A 254 -12.50 2.93 5.29
N GLY A 255 -11.70 3.99 5.26
CA GLY A 255 -10.39 4.03 5.93
C GLY A 255 -10.50 3.83 7.44
N GLU A 256 -11.43 4.53 8.10
CA GLU A 256 -11.68 4.44 9.54
C GLU A 256 -12.22 3.05 9.93
N ILE A 257 -13.09 2.48 9.08
CA ILE A 257 -13.62 1.12 9.29
C ILE A 257 -12.48 0.09 9.19
N ILE A 258 -11.63 0.18 8.16
CA ILE A 258 -10.49 -0.73 7.98
C ILE A 258 -9.51 -0.61 9.15
N GLU A 259 -9.21 0.60 9.59
CA GLU A 259 -8.34 0.84 10.75
C GLU A 259 -8.91 0.14 11.99
N HIS A 260 -10.17 0.39 12.30
CA HIS A 260 -10.87 -0.22 13.46
C HIS A 260 -10.85 -1.75 13.38
N GLU A 261 -11.27 -2.33 12.26
CA GLU A 261 -11.35 -3.78 12.08
C GLU A 261 -9.97 -4.45 12.12
N SER A 262 -8.95 -3.77 11.56
CA SER A 262 -7.56 -4.22 11.60
C SER A 262 -7.01 -4.24 13.03
N LEU A 263 -7.22 -3.17 13.78
CA LEU A 263 -6.77 -3.08 15.18
C LEU A 263 -7.50 -4.07 16.10
N ASP A 264 -8.80 -4.28 15.88
CA ASP A 264 -9.54 -5.30 16.64
C ASP A 264 -8.98 -6.71 16.35
N LEU A 265 -8.74 -7.04 15.07
CA LEU A 265 -8.16 -8.32 14.70
C LEU A 265 -6.73 -8.50 15.26
N LEU A 266 -5.88 -7.48 15.18
CA LEU A 266 -4.53 -7.51 15.76
C LEU A 266 -4.57 -7.73 17.27
N ASN A 267 -5.47 -7.07 17.99
CA ASN A 267 -5.66 -7.27 19.43
C ASN A 267 -6.16 -8.69 19.76
N ARG A 268 -6.98 -9.29 18.92
CA ARG A 268 -7.48 -10.66 19.10
C ARG A 268 -6.36 -11.67 18.94
N ILE A 269 -5.62 -11.62 17.83
CA ILE A 269 -4.51 -12.57 17.57
C ILE A 269 -3.35 -12.41 18.54
N LYS A 270 -3.17 -11.22 19.15
CA LYS A 270 -2.17 -10.98 20.21
C LYS A 270 -2.47 -11.77 21.48
N ARG A 271 -3.75 -11.99 21.78
CA ARG A 271 -4.22 -12.67 22.99
C ARG A 271 -4.28 -14.20 22.88
N VAL A 272 -4.13 -14.74 21.66
CA VAL A 272 -4.09 -16.20 21.48
C VAL A 272 -2.84 -16.75 22.15
N PRO A 273 -2.94 -17.77 23.02
CA PRO A 273 -1.80 -18.35 23.73
C PRO A 273 -0.74 -18.95 22.80
#